data_4dcac03d620b577332e8aa3ceb954a16
#
_entry.id   4dcac03d620b577332e8aa3ceb954a16
#
_cell.length_a   1.000
_cell.length_b   1.000
_cell.length_c   1.000
_cell.angle_alpha   90.00
_cell.angle_beta   90.00
_cell.angle_gamma   90.00
#
_symmetry.space_group_name_H-M   'P 1'
#
loop_
_entity.id
_entity.type
_entity.pdbx_description
1 polymer ?
#
loop_
_entity_poly.entity_id
_entity_poly.type
_entity_poly.pdbx_seq_one_letter_code
_entity_poly.pdbx_strand_id
1 'polypeptide(L)'
;PKFPEFNADKQIVLEDEKIKELIKKTIFACSTDEARPLFTGILVELQDGKITFVGTNTHRLSIKTMEQESSEAMSMIIPSRVLSEIARNLTSELPQEVKLSLLNNQIMVQIDKVVIVSRLIEGKFPDYRRVIPPAFNIKTLFNVKELAGAVERVALFSSDGDYSIIKVSVGNNE
;
A
#
# COMPACT_ATOMS: atom_id res chain seq x y z
N PRO A 1 30.97 1.71 10.66
CA PRO A 1 30.54 1.22 9.36
C PRO A 1 30.21 2.45 8.50
N LYS A 2 30.88 2.61 7.34
CA LYS A 2 30.47 3.64 6.39
C LYS A 2 29.17 3.13 5.75
N PHE A 3 28.13 3.94 5.80
CA PHE A 3 26.94 3.71 4.98
C PHE A 3 27.36 3.69 3.52
N PRO A 4 26.82 2.78 2.69
CA PRO A 4 27.10 2.82 1.27
C PRO A 4 26.71 4.20 0.73
N GLU A 5 27.61 4.82 -0.03
CA GLU A 5 27.26 6.01 -0.81
C GLU A 5 26.26 5.53 -1.88
N PHE A 6 24.99 5.84 -1.68
CA PHE A 6 23.94 5.56 -2.65
C PHE A 6 24.01 6.64 -3.74
N ASN A 7 24.78 6.36 -4.80
CA ASN A 7 24.56 7.07 -6.06
C ASN A 7 23.30 6.51 -6.68
N ALA A 8 22.17 7.07 -6.29
CA ALA A 8 20.86 6.58 -6.74
C ALA A 8 20.69 6.82 -8.23
N ASP A 9 20.31 5.78 -8.97
CA ASP A 9 19.93 5.89 -10.36
C ASP A 9 18.62 6.69 -10.50
N LYS A 10 17.74 6.59 -9.50
CA LYS A 10 16.44 7.26 -9.44
C LYS A 10 16.10 7.67 -8.02
N GLN A 11 15.50 8.85 -7.89
CA GLN A 11 15.07 9.39 -6.60
C GLN A 11 13.66 9.98 -6.70
N ILE A 12 12.86 9.74 -5.66
CA ILE A 12 11.54 10.33 -5.45
C ILE A 12 11.55 11.02 -4.10
N VAL A 13 10.98 12.21 -4.02
CA VAL A 13 10.74 12.92 -2.76
C VAL A 13 9.23 13.00 -2.55
N LEU A 14 8.77 12.54 -1.41
CA LEU A 14 7.37 12.57 -1.00
C LEU A 14 7.22 13.32 0.32
N GLU A 15 6.10 14.00 0.47
CA GLU A 15 5.67 14.53 1.76
C GLU A 15 5.28 13.36 2.68
N ASP A 16 5.58 13.47 3.96
CA ASP A 16 5.31 12.42 4.95
C ASP A 16 3.82 12.05 5.06
N GLU A 17 2.92 13.03 5.03
CA GLU A 17 1.47 12.78 5.04
C GLU A 17 1.02 11.97 3.82
N LYS A 18 1.60 12.26 2.65
CA LYS A 18 1.29 11.54 1.42
C LYS A 18 1.69 10.07 1.51
N ILE A 19 2.92 9.78 1.95
CA ILE A 19 3.39 8.39 2.07
C ILE A 19 2.69 7.64 3.20
N LYS A 20 2.37 8.30 4.33
CA LYS A 20 1.54 7.73 5.40
C LYS A 20 0.19 7.27 4.88
N GLU A 21 -0.49 8.12 4.12
CA GLU A 21 -1.79 7.80 3.57
C GLU A 21 -1.71 6.64 2.57
N LEU A 22 -0.74 6.68 1.66
CA LEU A 22 -0.51 5.60 0.68
C LEU A 22 -0.31 4.25 1.38
N ILE A 23 0.56 4.20 2.38
CA ILE A 23 0.84 2.99 3.17
C ILE A 23 -0.42 2.53 3.92
N LYS A 24 -1.05 3.42 4.70
CA LYS A 24 -2.22 3.11 5.53
C LYS A 24 -3.37 2.52 4.72
N LYS A 25 -3.58 3.02 3.49
CA LYS A 25 -4.69 2.61 2.63
C LYS A 25 -4.43 1.32 1.86
N THR A 26 -3.21 0.78 1.86
CA THR A 26 -2.87 -0.38 1.01
C THR A 26 -2.25 -1.55 1.76
N ILE A 27 -1.46 -1.29 2.80
CA ILE A 27 -0.63 -2.31 3.46
C ILE A 27 -1.45 -3.47 4.07
N PHE A 28 -2.66 -3.20 4.57
CA PHE A 28 -3.51 -4.21 5.18
C PHE A 28 -3.98 -5.28 4.18
N ALA A 29 -3.92 -4.98 2.88
CA ALA A 29 -4.33 -5.91 1.83
C ALA A 29 -3.23 -6.89 1.43
N CYS A 30 -1.99 -6.70 1.88
CA CYS A 30 -0.89 -7.62 1.60
C CYS A 30 -1.10 -9.00 2.21
N SER A 31 -0.45 -9.99 1.63
CA SER A 31 -0.36 -11.35 2.19
C SER A 31 0.69 -11.41 3.29
N THR A 32 0.46 -12.28 4.26
CA THR A 32 1.45 -12.72 5.25
C THR A 32 2.10 -14.05 4.87
N ASP A 33 1.64 -14.68 3.78
CA ASP A 33 2.11 -15.97 3.29
C ASP A 33 3.42 -15.79 2.50
N GLU A 34 4.52 -16.22 3.09
CA GLU A 34 5.86 -16.16 2.48
C GLU A 34 6.05 -17.11 1.30
N ALA A 35 5.16 -18.09 1.10
CA ALA A 35 5.18 -18.94 -0.08
C ALA A 35 4.83 -18.17 -1.37
N ARG A 36 4.23 -16.99 -1.22
CA ARG A 36 3.87 -16.10 -2.33
C ARG A 36 4.49 -14.70 -2.14
N PRO A 37 5.82 -14.57 -2.30
CA PRO A 37 6.56 -13.36 -1.92
C PRO A 37 6.05 -12.09 -2.60
N LEU A 38 5.62 -12.15 -3.86
CA LEU A 38 5.11 -10.99 -4.60
C LEU A 38 3.95 -10.28 -3.89
N PHE A 39 3.13 -11.04 -3.15
CA PHE A 39 1.97 -10.49 -2.44
C PHE A 39 2.29 -10.04 -1.01
N THR A 40 3.49 -10.32 -0.50
CA THR A 40 3.93 -9.81 0.81
C THR A 40 4.43 -8.37 0.74
N GLY A 41 4.51 -7.80 -0.46
CA GLY A 41 4.91 -6.42 -0.70
C GLY A 41 3.81 -5.58 -1.34
N ILE A 42 4.06 -4.29 -1.38
CA ILE A 42 3.26 -3.29 -2.10
C ILE A 42 3.92 -3.01 -3.44
N LEU A 43 3.17 -3.14 -4.52
CA LEU A 43 3.57 -2.57 -5.79
C LEU A 43 3.47 -1.04 -5.72
N VAL A 44 4.56 -0.37 -6.03
CA VAL A 44 4.63 1.08 -6.15
C VAL A 44 4.89 1.41 -7.61
N GLU A 45 3.95 2.09 -8.23
CA GLU A 45 4.06 2.60 -9.60
C GLU A 45 4.11 4.12 -9.59
N LEU A 46 5.04 4.69 -10.33
CA LEU A 46 5.13 6.12 -10.58
C LEU A 46 5.07 6.31 -12.09
N GLN A 47 3.98 6.87 -12.56
CA GLN A 47 3.71 7.06 -13.98
C GLN A 47 2.68 8.18 -14.19
N ASP A 48 2.83 8.93 -15.27
CA ASP A 48 1.87 9.95 -15.72
C ASP A 48 1.54 11.01 -14.63
N GLY A 49 2.56 11.43 -13.87
CA GLY A 49 2.38 12.41 -12.79
C GLY A 49 1.64 11.87 -11.56
N LYS A 50 1.60 10.55 -11.41
CA LYS A 50 0.89 9.88 -10.30
C LYS A 50 1.75 8.82 -9.66
N ILE A 51 1.61 8.71 -8.33
CA ILE A 51 2.12 7.59 -7.57
C ILE A 51 0.97 6.69 -7.13
N THR A 52 1.09 5.40 -7.40
CA THR A 52 0.08 4.39 -7.07
C THR A 52 0.67 3.30 -6.23
N PHE A 53 0.06 3.03 -5.08
CA PHE A 53 0.37 1.88 -4.23
C PHE A 53 -0.71 0.82 -4.40
N VAL A 54 -0.30 -0.43 -4.54
CA VAL A 54 -1.20 -1.57 -4.74
C VAL A 54 -0.83 -2.71 -3.80
N GLY A 55 -1.75 -3.10 -2.94
CA GLY A 55 -1.63 -4.26 -2.07
C GLY A 55 -2.70 -5.31 -2.38
N THR A 56 -2.33 -6.58 -2.39
CA THR A 56 -3.28 -7.69 -2.56
C THR A 56 -2.75 -8.97 -1.92
N ASN A 57 -3.67 -9.81 -1.47
CA ASN A 57 -3.39 -11.19 -1.05
C ASN A 57 -4.14 -12.22 -1.90
N THR A 58 -4.61 -11.82 -3.09
CA THR A 58 -5.47 -12.56 -4.02
C THR A 58 -6.96 -12.60 -3.67
N HIS A 59 -7.34 -12.40 -2.41
CA HIS A 59 -8.75 -12.34 -1.97
C HIS A 59 -9.27 -10.91 -1.86
N ARG A 60 -8.38 -9.97 -1.59
CA ARG A 60 -8.68 -8.53 -1.52
C ARG A 60 -7.63 -7.74 -2.26
N LEU A 61 -8.02 -6.60 -2.81
CA LEU A 61 -7.18 -5.67 -3.53
C LEU A 61 -7.41 -4.28 -2.98
N SER A 62 -6.35 -3.58 -2.64
CA SER A 62 -6.41 -2.17 -2.28
C SER A 62 -5.47 -1.36 -3.15
N ILE A 63 -6.00 -0.25 -3.68
CA ILE A 63 -5.28 0.66 -4.56
C ILE A 63 -5.45 2.08 -4.02
N LYS A 64 -4.36 2.80 -3.89
CA LYS A 64 -4.37 4.21 -3.58
C LYS A 64 -3.46 4.95 -4.56
N THR A 65 -4.01 5.97 -5.21
CA THR A 65 -3.28 6.83 -6.16
C THR A 65 -3.32 8.27 -5.67
N MET A 66 -2.21 8.97 -5.83
CA MET A 66 -2.07 10.39 -5.51
C MET A 66 -1.24 11.08 -6.61
N GLU A 67 -1.44 12.38 -6.78
CA GLU A 67 -0.61 13.17 -7.70
C GLU A 67 0.83 13.25 -7.17
N GLN A 68 1.78 13.00 -8.05
CA GLN A 68 3.20 13.07 -7.76
C GLN A 68 3.99 13.34 -9.03
N GLU A 69 4.54 14.53 -9.13
CA GLU A 69 5.40 14.89 -10.27
C GLU A 69 6.67 14.03 -10.26
N SER A 70 6.99 13.49 -11.41
CA SER A 70 8.22 12.78 -11.67
C SER A 70 8.57 12.84 -13.14
N SER A 71 9.85 12.97 -13.42
CA SER A 71 10.38 12.94 -14.79
C SER A 71 10.49 11.53 -15.38
N GLU A 72 10.43 10.49 -14.53
CA GLU A 72 10.64 9.11 -14.96
C GLU A 72 9.58 8.17 -14.40
N ALA A 73 9.15 7.23 -15.25
CA ALA A 73 8.32 6.12 -14.82
C ALA A 73 9.13 5.10 -14.01
N MET A 74 8.54 4.62 -12.92
CA MET A 74 9.13 3.60 -12.05
C MET A 74 8.08 2.58 -11.64
N SER A 75 8.55 1.33 -11.45
CA SER A 75 7.72 0.27 -10.87
C SER A 75 8.60 -0.60 -9.98
N MET A 76 8.17 -0.84 -8.75
CA MET A 76 8.92 -1.62 -7.77
C MET A 76 7.98 -2.28 -6.77
N ILE A 77 8.43 -3.40 -6.18
CA ILE A 77 7.68 -4.08 -5.11
C ILE A 77 8.47 -3.93 -3.82
N ILE A 78 7.94 -3.12 -2.91
CA ILE A 78 8.55 -2.86 -1.60
C ILE A 78 7.94 -3.81 -0.58
N PRO A 79 8.75 -4.57 0.20
CA PRO A 79 8.22 -5.42 1.27
C PRO A 79 7.32 -4.63 2.23
N SER A 80 6.15 -5.17 2.58
CA SER A 80 5.20 -4.52 3.50
C SER A 80 5.81 -4.22 4.87
N ARG A 81 6.73 -5.09 5.33
CA ARG A 81 7.49 -4.89 6.56
C ARG A 81 8.30 -3.59 6.53
N VAL A 82 8.94 -3.28 5.41
CA VAL A 82 9.73 -2.04 5.25
C VAL A 82 8.82 -0.82 5.27
N LEU A 83 7.67 -0.89 4.58
CA LEU A 83 6.69 0.20 4.60
C LEU A 83 6.10 0.42 6.00
N SER A 84 5.92 -0.66 6.78
CA SER A 84 5.53 -0.55 8.20
C SER A 84 6.58 0.18 9.03
N GLU A 85 7.86 -0.10 8.81
CA GLU A 85 8.95 0.61 9.50
C GLU A 85 9.03 2.08 9.08
N ILE A 86 8.84 2.38 7.79
CA ILE A 86 8.74 3.76 7.32
C ILE A 86 7.59 4.48 8.06
N ALA A 87 6.39 3.91 8.08
CA ALA A 87 5.23 4.51 8.73
C ALA A 87 5.45 4.76 10.23
N ARG A 88 6.16 3.89 10.93
CA ARG A 88 6.52 4.06 12.36
C ARG A 88 7.49 5.21 12.60
N ASN A 89 8.35 5.52 11.64
CA ASN A 89 9.33 6.59 11.76
C ASN A 89 8.77 7.96 11.32
N LEU A 90 7.57 8.01 10.76
CA LEU A 90 6.89 9.24 10.37
C LEU A 90 5.99 9.76 11.52
N THR A 91 6.58 10.07 12.65
CA THR A 91 5.86 10.49 13.88
C THR A 91 5.97 11.98 14.20
N SER A 92 6.72 12.74 13.40
CA SER A 92 6.88 14.19 13.64
C SER A 92 5.56 14.93 13.47
N GLU A 93 5.35 15.93 14.30
CA GLU A 93 4.25 16.90 14.16
C GLU A 93 4.53 17.93 13.05
N LEU A 94 5.79 18.07 12.66
CA LEU A 94 6.20 18.97 11.57
C LEU A 94 6.30 18.19 10.27
N PRO A 95 5.86 18.79 9.14
CA PRO A 95 5.99 18.19 7.83
C PRO A 95 7.44 17.77 7.54
N GLN A 96 7.63 16.56 7.04
CA GLN A 96 8.93 16.00 6.70
C GLN A 96 8.96 15.52 5.25
N GLU A 97 10.13 15.61 4.65
CA GLU A 97 10.39 14.99 3.35
C GLU A 97 10.88 13.56 3.54
N VAL A 98 10.31 12.65 2.77
CA VAL A 98 10.75 11.26 2.65
C VAL A 98 11.40 11.07 1.30
N LYS A 99 12.70 10.78 1.31
CA LYS A 99 13.48 10.53 0.09
C LYS A 99 13.58 9.03 -0.16
N LEU A 100 13.05 8.59 -1.27
CA LEU A 100 13.15 7.21 -1.75
C LEU A 100 14.19 7.17 -2.86
N SER A 101 15.27 6.45 -2.66
CA SER A 101 16.36 6.32 -3.62
C SER A 101 16.50 4.86 -4.05
N LEU A 102 16.52 4.62 -5.36
CA LEU A 102 16.65 3.30 -5.95
C LEU A 102 18.06 3.10 -6.47
N LEU A 103 18.61 1.93 -6.19
CA LEU A 103 19.87 1.46 -6.76
C LEU A 103 19.76 -0.05 -7.04
N ASN A 104 19.79 -0.43 -8.31
CA ASN A 104 19.61 -1.82 -8.71
C ASN A 104 18.31 -2.41 -8.11
N ASN A 105 18.43 -3.47 -7.28
CA ASN A 105 17.33 -4.14 -6.61
C ASN A 105 17.20 -3.73 -5.12
N GLN A 106 17.63 -2.54 -4.76
CA GLN A 106 17.56 -2.02 -3.40
C GLN A 106 16.87 -0.66 -3.36
N ILE A 107 16.18 -0.40 -2.26
CA ILE A 107 15.62 0.90 -1.92
C ILE A 107 16.28 1.43 -0.66
N MET A 108 16.68 2.68 -0.69
CA MET A 108 17.06 3.45 0.49
C MET A 108 16.00 4.51 0.74
N VAL A 109 15.52 4.57 1.96
CA VAL A 109 14.55 5.55 2.42
C VAL A 109 15.19 6.41 3.48
N GLN A 110 15.22 7.70 3.27
CA GLN A 110 15.74 8.68 4.22
C GLN A 110 14.60 9.55 4.76
N ILE A 111 14.51 9.60 6.09
CA ILE A 111 13.54 10.40 6.85
C ILE A 111 14.34 11.14 7.92
N ASP A 112 14.56 12.44 7.76
CA ASP A 112 15.45 13.24 8.62
C ASP A 112 16.82 12.55 8.81
N LYS A 113 17.11 12.07 10.01
CA LYS A 113 18.36 11.36 10.37
C LYS A 113 18.25 9.83 10.28
N VAL A 114 17.08 9.31 9.99
CA VAL A 114 16.84 7.86 9.86
C VAL A 114 17.06 7.43 8.42
N VAL A 115 17.83 6.37 8.24
CA VAL A 115 18.05 5.74 6.94
C VAL A 115 17.62 4.27 7.03
N ILE A 116 16.71 3.87 6.16
CA ILE A 116 16.22 2.49 6.05
C ILE A 116 16.68 1.97 4.68
N VAL A 117 17.36 0.84 4.65
CA VAL A 117 17.79 0.18 3.42
C VAL A 117 17.15 -1.20 3.34
N SER A 118 16.60 -1.55 2.19
CA SER A 118 16.00 -2.86 1.95
C SER A 118 16.20 -3.34 0.52
N ARG A 119 16.16 -4.66 0.35
CA ARG A 119 15.98 -5.25 -0.97
C ARG A 119 14.54 -5.14 -1.41
N LEU A 120 14.34 -4.96 -2.70
CA LEU A 120 13.04 -5.06 -3.34
C LEU A 120 12.66 -6.53 -3.55
N ILE A 121 11.37 -6.80 -3.66
CA ILE A 121 10.88 -8.12 -4.06
C ILE A 121 11.01 -8.23 -5.58
N GLU A 122 11.74 -9.22 -6.04
CA GLU A 122 11.93 -9.49 -7.46
C GLU A 122 10.73 -10.21 -8.07
N GLY A 123 10.40 -9.84 -9.30
CA GLY A 123 9.35 -10.48 -10.07
C GLY A 123 8.38 -9.50 -10.69
N LYS A 124 7.47 -10.04 -11.49
CA LYS A 124 6.41 -9.26 -12.14
C LYS A 124 5.14 -9.33 -11.30
N PHE A 125 4.72 -8.21 -10.74
CA PHE A 125 3.44 -8.12 -10.04
C PHE A 125 2.29 -8.42 -11.02
N PRO A 126 1.27 -9.20 -10.64
CA PRO A 126 0.12 -9.47 -11.48
C PRO A 126 -0.59 -8.18 -11.93
N ASP A 127 -1.13 -8.20 -13.14
CA ASP A 127 -1.90 -7.08 -13.67
C ASP A 127 -3.23 -6.94 -12.91
N TYR A 128 -3.19 -6.17 -11.83
CA TYR A 128 -4.32 -5.94 -10.94
C TYR A 128 -5.50 -5.22 -11.61
N ARG A 129 -5.25 -4.51 -12.70
CA ARG A 129 -6.30 -3.79 -13.43
C ARG A 129 -7.32 -4.75 -14.03
N ARG A 130 -6.91 -5.98 -14.36
CA ARG A 130 -7.79 -7.01 -14.94
C ARG A 130 -8.82 -7.58 -13.98
N VAL A 131 -8.58 -7.46 -12.66
CA VAL A 131 -9.54 -7.95 -11.65
C VAL A 131 -10.56 -6.89 -11.22
N ILE A 132 -10.39 -5.65 -11.70
CA ILE A 132 -11.33 -4.56 -11.43
C ILE A 132 -12.45 -4.65 -12.47
N PRO A 133 -13.71 -4.84 -12.06
CA PRO A 133 -14.84 -4.90 -12.99
C PRO A 133 -14.96 -3.58 -13.79
N PRO A 134 -15.11 -3.65 -15.12
CA PRO A 134 -15.24 -2.44 -15.95
C PRO A 134 -16.60 -1.73 -15.79
N ALA A 135 -17.60 -2.43 -15.26
CA ALA A 135 -18.96 -1.92 -15.04
C ALA A 135 -19.56 -2.54 -13.77
N PHE A 136 -20.51 -1.84 -13.18
CA PHE A 136 -21.25 -2.27 -12.00
C PHE A 136 -22.75 -2.22 -12.29
N ASN A 137 -23.46 -3.28 -11.94
CA ASN A 137 -24.92 -3.33 -12.05
C ASN A 137 -25.62 -2.67 -10.85
N ILE A 138 -24.94 -2.63 -9.71
CA ILE A 138 -25.47 -2.07 -8.45
C ILE A 138 -24.42 -1.13 -7.88
N LYS A 139 -24.86 0.06 -7.47
CA LYS A 139 -24.05 1.03 -6.76
C LYS A 139 -24.80 1.50 -5.53
N THR A 140 -24.19 1.34 -4.36
CA THR A 140 -24.80 1.70 -3.07
C THR A 140 -23.89 2.68 -2.34
N LEU A 141 -24.51 3.70 -1.73
CA LEU A 141 -23.83 4.69 -0.91
C LEU A 141 -24.15 4.42 0.55
N PHE A 142 -23.12 4.32 1.39
CA PHE A 142 -23.24 4.10 2.82
C PHE A 142 -22.60 5.22 3.63
N ASN A 143 -23.15 5.48 4.81
CA ASN A 143 -22.41 6.21 5.84
C ASN A 143 -21.32 5.30 6.40
N VAL A 144 -20.05 5.77 6.33
CA VAL A 144 -18.89 4.94 6.72
C VAL A 144 -18.95 4.52 8.19
N LYS A 145 -19.35 5.41 9.11
CA LYS A 145 -19.41 5.10 10.55
C LYS A 145 -20.48 4.07 10.86
N GLU A 146 -21.63 4.18 10.22
CA GLU A 146 -22.77 3.26 10.43
C GLU A 146 -22.41 1.87 9.90
N LEU A 147 -21.88 1.79 8.67
CA LEU A 147 -21.44 0.53 8.07
C LEU A 147 -20.33 -0.12 8.89
N ALA A 148 -19.29 0.63 9.28
CA ALA A 148 -18.19 0.11 10.10
C ALA A 148 -18.72 -0.45 11.43
N GLY A 149 -19.58 0.30 12.15
CA GLY A 149 -20.15 -0.18 13.39
C GLY A 149 -21.07 -1.39 13.23
N ALA A 150 -21.77 -1.53 12.11
CA ALA A 150 -22.54 -2.73 11.80
C ALA A 150 -21.64 -3.94 11.55
N VAL A 151 -20.59 -3.76 10.74
CA VAL A 151 -19.59 -4.80 10.44
C VAL A 151 -18.88 -5.26 11.72
N GLU A 152 -18.44 -4.33 12.58
CA GLU A 152 -17.78 -4.65 13.85
C GLU A 152 -18.69 -5.51 14.76
N ARG A 153 -19.97 -5.16 14.88
CA ARG A 153 -20.91 -5.95 15.69
C ARG A 153 -21.11 -7.37 15.16
N VAL A 154 -21.26 -7.53 13.85
CA VAL A 154 -21.48 -8.85 13.23
C VAL A 154 -20.20 -9.68 13.26
N ALA A 155 -19.02 -9.04 13.13
CA ALA A 155 -17.73 -9.72 13.17
C ALA A 155 -17.47 -10.46 14.49
N LEU A 156 -18.07 -10.01 15.60
CA LEU A 156 -17.96 -10.69 16.90
C LEU A 156 -18.50 -12.13 16.87
N PHE A 157 -19.47 -12.42 16.00
CA PHE A 157 -20.08 -13.75 15.87
C PHE A 157 -19.45 -14.58 14.75
N SER A 158 -18.57 -14.02 13.94
CA SER A 158 -17.92 -14.71 12.81
C SER A 158 -16.51 -15.21 13.12
N SER A 159 -16.06 -15.11 14.38
CA SER A 159 -14.69 -15.38 14.79
C SER A 159 -14.35 -16.87 15.01
N ASP A 160 -15.32 -17.78 14.91
CA ASP A 160 -15.16 -19.21 15.24
C ASP A 160 -14.81 -20.12 14.04
N GLY A 161 -14.38 -19.55 12.90
CA GLY A 161 -14.03 -20.34 11.73
C GLY A 161 -12.80 -19.80 10.98
N ASP A 162 -12.24 -20.61 10.08
CA ASP A 162 -11.11 -20.23 9.22
C ASP A 162 -11.40 -19.04 8.29
N TYR A 163 -12.67 -18.64 8.18
CA TYR A 163 -13.11 -17.52 7.34
C TYR A 163 -14.13 -16.65 8.06
N SER A 164 -13.73 -15.41 8.36
CA SER A 164 -14.65 -14.37 8.83
C SER A 164 -15.48 -13.83 7.65
N ILE A 165 -16.66 -14.40 7.43
CA ILE A 165 -17.54 -14.04 6.31
C ILE A 165 -18.77 -13.30 6.84
N ILE A 166 -19.07 -12.15 6.25
CA ILE A 166 -20.28 -11.36 6.51
C ILE A 166 -21.09 -11.29 5.22
N LYS A 167 -22.38 -11.59 5.29
CA LYS A 167 -23.31 -11.39 4.18
C LYS A 167 -23.88 -9.99 4.26
N VAL A 168 -23.73 -9.22 3.20
CA VAL A 168 -24.39 -7.91 3.04
C VAL A 168 -25.53 -8.09 2.03
N SER A 169 -26.75 -7.74 2.43
CA SER A 169 -27.93 -7.73 1.54
C SER A 169 -28.39 -6.28 1.38
N VAL A 170 -28.63 -5.87 0.16
CA VAL A 170 -29.13 -4.53 -0.18
C VAL A 170 -30.54 -4.67 -0.75
N GLY A 171 -31.51 -4.07 -0.09
CA GLY A 171 -32.91 -4.05 -0.50
C GLY A 171 -33.43 -2.62 -0.71
N ASN A 172 -34.73 -2.49 -1.03
CA ASN A 172 -35.36 -1.18 -1.12
C ASN A 172 -35.53 -0.59 0.29
N ASN A 173 -34.63 0.38 0.65
CA ASN A 173 -34.60 1.09 1.93
C ASN A 173 -34.21 0.24 3.16
N GLU A 174 -33.51 -0.89 2.98
CA GLU A 174 -32.94 -1.70 4.06
C GLU A 174 -31.45 -1.97 3.81
#